data_de3cda741cd3c4610e70064922bb0563
#
_entry.id   de3cda741cd3c4610e70064922bb0563
#
_cell.length_a   1.000
_cell.length_b   1.000
_cell.length_c   1.000
_cell.angle_alpha   90.00
_cell.angle_beta   90.00
_cell.angle_gamma   90.00
#
_symmetry.space_group_name_H-M   'P 1'
#
loop_
_entity.id
_entity.type
_entity.pdbx_description
1 polymer ?
#
loop_
_entity_poly.entity_id
_entity_poly.type
_entity_poly.pdbx_seq_one_letter_code
_entity_poly.pdbx_strand_id
1 'polypeptide(L)'
;MSRSSDGPPDQKRYASSPCMAAETGHYNPQVVSPQQTADVARWRKAERHRLRAERLALPVAIRQSTGEGLAGYLRELIRHRFSGASGRVISFYWPIKGEPDLRLLMAEMHAQGAAIALPIVETKAAPLVFRLWTPETQLVRGDWNIPVPPPSSPELIPGIVLTPLVGWAAGGFRLGYGGGYFDRTLAAMSPRPYSIGIGLESAQLPSIFPQPHDIPLDAILTEAGERYAKEGA
;
A
#
# COMPACT_ATOMS: atom_id res chain seq x y z
N MET A 1 -46.57 -28.65 27.45
CA MET A 1 -45.71 -27.64 28.09
C MET A 1 -44.32 -27.76 27.48
N SER A 2 -44.06 -26.96 26.48
CA SER A 2 -42.81 -26.96 25.70
C SER A 2 -42.01 -25.75 26.12
N ARG A 3 -40.79 -25.92 26.61
CA ARG A 3 -39.90 -24.81 26.97
C ARG A 3 -39.00 -24.51 25.80
N SER A 4 -39.16 -23.31 25.21
CA SER A 4 -38.27 -22.73 24.27
C SER A 4 -36.95 -22.38 24.97
N SER A 5 -35.85 -22.85 24.46
CA SER A 5 -34.48 -22.40 24.83
C SER A 5 -34.05 -21.32 23.87
N ASP A 6 -34.30 -20.05 24.21
CA ASP A 6 -33.65 -18.92 23.57
C ASP A 6 -32.19 -18.82 24.08
N GLY A 7 -31.25 -19.21 23.26
CA GLY A 7 -29.84 -18.92 23.49
C GLY A 7 -29.55 -17.41 23.25
N PRO A 8 -28.58 -16.82 23.96
CA PRO A 8 -28.25 -15.41 23.78
C PRO A 8 -27.74 -15.14 22.35
N PRO A 9 -28.02 -13.94 21.80
CA PRO A 9 -27.60 -13.60 20.46
C PRO A 9 -26.06 -13.58 20.35
N ASP A 10 -25.61 -14.10 19.25
CA ASP A 10 -24.20 -14.17 18.86
C ASP A 10 -23.51 -12.80 19.00
N GLN A 11 -22.75 -12.63 20.06
CA GLN A 11 -21.97 -11.42 20.30
C GLN A 11 -20.88 -11.36 19.21
N LYS A 12 -21.11 -10.54 18.18
CA LYS A 12 -20.09 -10.15 17.23
C LYS A 12 -18.87 -9.69 18.01
N ARG A 13 -17.84 -10.53 18.06
CA ARG A 13 -16.56 -10.20 18.69
C ARG A 13 -15.88 -9.12 17.84
N TYR A 14 -16.12 -7.86 18.16
CA TYR A 14 -15.33 -6.77 17.64
C TYR A 14 -13.91 -6.91 18.20
N ALA A 15 -12.91 -6.88 17.33
CA ALA A 15 -11.53 -6.81 17.77
C ALA A 15 -11.33 -5.45 18.46
N SER A 16 -11.15 -5.46 19.78
CA SER A 16 -10.87 -4.25 20.55
C SER A 16 -9.57 -3.63 20.05
N SER A 17 -9.52 -2.31 20.04
CA SER A 17 -8.29 -1.56 19.77
C SER A 17 -7.17 -2.03 20.71
N PRO A 18 -5.94 -2.31 20.22
CA PRO A 18 -4.85 -2.71 21.10
C PRO A 18 -4.50 -1.57 22.04
N CYS A 19 -4.73 -1.79 23.30
CA CYS A 19 -4.32 -1.02 24.46
C CYS A 19 -4.48 0.52 24.38
N MET A 20 -5.20 1.09 25.32
CA MET A 20 -5.37 2.53 25.54
C MET A 20 -4.04 3.30 25.79
N ALA A 21 -2.91 2.61 25.91
CA ALA A 21 -1.57 3.22 26.02
C ALA A 21 -1.19 4.07 24.79
N ALA A 22 -1.81 3.82 23.63
CA ALA A 22 -1.59 4.64 22.43
C ALA A 22 -2.23 6.04 22.55
N GLU A 23 -3.29 6.19 23.35
CA GLU A 23 -3.97 7.47 23.56
C GLU A 23 -3.20 8.38 24.54
N THR A 24 -2.29 7.81 25.33
CA THR A 24 -1.48 8.55 26.32
C THR A 24 -0.11 8.99 25.81
N GLY A 25 0.21 8.79 24.54
CA GLY A 25 1.48 9.22 23.94
C GLY A 25 2.72 8.42 24.36
N HIS A 26 2.55 7.32 25.09
CA HIS A 26 3.66 6.50 25.61
C HIS A 26 3.91 5.20 24.83
N TYR A 27 3.39 5.08 23.60
CA TYR A 27 3.67 3.92 22.78
C TYR A 27 5.13 3.93 22.29
N ASN A 28 5.96 3.07 22.87
CA ASN A 28 7.32 2.83 22.40
C ASN A 28 7.36 1.52 21.58
N PRO A 29 7.51 1.58 20.26
CA PRO A 29 7.52 0.39 19.40
C PRO A 29 8.72 -0.54 19.65
N GLN A 30 9.73 -0.09 20.39
CA GLN A 30 10.93 -0.89 20.71
C GLN A 30 10.76 -1.79 21.93
N VAL A 31 9.70 -1.60 22.72
CA VAL A 31 9.43 -2.38 23.94
C VAL A 31 8.00 -2.92 23.91
N VAL A 32 7.73 -3.85 23.00
CA VAL A 32 6.40 -4.46 22.85
C VAL A 32 6.42 -5.85 23.45
N SER A 33 5.53 -6.13 24.40
CA SER A 33 5.37 -7.48 24.94
C SER A 33 4.86 -8.44 23.85
N PRO A 34 5.13 -9.76 23.95
CA PRO A 34 4.59 -10.75 23.02
C PRO A 34 3.06 -10.70 22.90
N GLN A 35 2.35 -10.41 23.98
CA GLN A 35 0.91 -10.27 23.99
C GLN A 35 0.46 -9.04 23.19
N GLN A 36 1.10 -7.88 23.37
CA GLN A 36 0.81 -6.67 22.59
C GLN A 36 1.08 -6.90 21.09
N THR A 37 2.15 -7.59 20.74
CA THR A 37 2.44 -7.96 19.34
C THR A 37 1.32 -8.81 18.73
N ALA A 38 0.82 -9.79 19.48
CA ALA A 38 -0.28 -10.65 19.03
C ALA A 38 -1.59 -9.87 18.86
N ASP A 39 -1.87 -8.94 19.79
CA ASP A 39 -3.06 -8.09 19.75
C ASP A 39 -3.01 -7.12 18.55
N VAL A 40 -1.86 -6.49 18.30
CA VAL A 40 -1.63 -5.66 17.10
C VAL A 40 -1.81 -6.47 15.83
N ALA A 41 -1.24 -7.67 15.76
CA ALA A 41 -1.38 -8.52 14.56
C ALA A 41 -2.85 -8.89 14.28
N ARG A 42 -3.62 -9.20 15.32
CA ARG A 42 -5.05 -9.53 15.24
C ARG A 42 -5.86 -8.31 14.80
N TRP A 43 -5.62 -7.16 15.42
CA TRP A 43 -6.27 -5.90 15.06
C TRP A 43 -5.96 -5.52 13.59
N ARG A 44 -4.68 -5.53 13.17
CA ARG A 44 -4.28 -5.26 11.78
C ARG A 44 -4.95 -6.21 10.79
N LYS A 45 -5.12 -7.49 11.16
CA LYS A 45 -5.83 -8.47 10.32
C LYS A 45 -7.31 -8.10 10.16
N ALA A 46 -7.98 -7.70 11.24
CA ALA A 46 -9.38 -7.26 11.23
C ALA A 46 -9.56 -5.99 10.37
N GLU A 47 -8.72 -4.98 10.56
CA GLU A 47 -8.76 -3.73 9.79
C GLU A 47 -8.50 -3.96 8.29
N ARG A 48 -7.54 -4.80 7.94
CA ARG A 48 -7.33 -5.20 6.53
C ARG A 48 -8.59 -5.80 5.92
N HIS A 49 -9.28 -6.64 6.67
CA HIS A 49 -10.51 -7.27 6.18
C HIS A 49 -11.61 -6.23 5.97
N ARG A 50 -11.85 -5.36 6.96
CA ARG A 50 -12.84 -4.28 6.91
C ARG A 50 -12.58 -3.34 5.73
N LEU A 51 -11.41 -2.71 5.67
CA LEU A 51 -11.05 -1.72 4.65
C LEU A 51 -11.07 -2.31 3.22
N ARG A 52 -10.67 -3.57 3.07
CA ARG A 52 -10.77 -4.25 1.75
C ARG A 52 -12.21 -4.52 1.35
N ALA A 53 -13.07 -4.90 2.28
CA ALA A 53 -14.49 -5.10 2.01
C ALA A 53 -15.15 -3.77 1.60
N GLU A 54 -14.88 -2.68 2.31
CA GLU A 54 -15.36 -1.34 1.99
C GLU A 54 -14.89 -0.88 0.61
N ARG A 55 -13.61 -1.05 0.29
CA ARG A 55 -13.05 -0.72 -1.01
C ARG A 55 -13.70 -1.50 -2.15
N LEU A 56 -13.95 -2.80 -1.96
CA LEU A 56 -14.61 -3.63 -2.96
C LEU A 56 -16.09 -3.28 -3.15
N ALA A 57 -16.74 -2.75 -2.13
CA ALA A 57 -18.13 -2.30 -2.18
C ALA A 57 -18.31 -0.96 -2.93
N LEU A 58 -17.23 -0.22 -3.21
CA LEU A 58 -17.32 1.03 -3.95
C LEU A 58 -17.85 0.81 -5.37
N PRO A 59 -18.81 1.63 -5.82
CA PRO A 59 -19.29 1.61 -7.21
C PRO A 59 -18.14 1.79 -8.21
N VAL A 60 -18.30 1.21 -9.41
CA VAL A 60 -17.28 1.29 -10.48
C VAL A 60 -16.94 2.74 -10.81
N ALA A 61 -17.97 3.62 -10.94
CA ALA A 61 -17.76 5.05 -11.24
C ALA A 61 -16.90 5.74 -10.17
N ILE A 62 -17.12 5.43 -8.88
CA ILE A 62 -16.32 6.00 -7.78
C ILE A 62 -14.88 5.49 -7.86
N ARG A 63 -14.66 4.19 -8.13
CA ARG A 63 -13.30 3.66 -8.30
C ARG A 63 -12.56 4.29 -9.49
N GLN A 64 -13.27 4.58 -10.58
CA GLN A 64 -12.70 5.27 -11.73
C GLN A 64 -12.31 6.71 -11.39
N SER A 65 -13.23 7.51 -10.83
CA SER A 65 -12.93 8.89 -10.44
C SER A 65 -11.83 9.00 -9.38
N THR A 66 -11.76 8.03 -8.46
CA THR A 66 -10.66 7.91 -7.50
C THR A 66 -9.31 7.69 -8.21
N GLY A 67 -9.26 6.78 -9.18
CA GLY A 67 -8.06 6.53 -9.97
C GLY A 67 -7.61 7.77 -10.77
N GLU A 68 -8.55 8.49 -11.37
CA GLU A 68 -8.30 9.73 -12.12
C GLU A 68 -7.78 10.86 -11.20
N GLY A 69 -8.39 11.06 -10.04
CA GLY A 69 -7.96 12.04 -9.06
C GLY A 69 -6.53 11.76 -8.57
N LEU A 70 -6.27 10.52 -8.18
CA LEU A 70 -4.93 10.08 -7.76
C LEU A 70 -3.90 10.24 -8.88
N ALA A 71 -4.25 9.92 -10.14
CA ALA A 71 -3.36 10.12 -11.29
C ALA A 71 -3.00 11.61 -11.45
N GLY A 72 -3.96 12.51 -11.25
CA GLY A 72 -3.75 13.96 -11.26
C GLY A 72 -2.73 14.39 -10.20
N TYR A 73 -2.95 14.03 -8.95
CA TYR A 73 -2.06 14.40 -7.84
C TYR A 73 -0.67 13.77 -7.97
N LEU A 74 -0.58 12.53 -8.42
CA LEU A 74 0.71 11.88 -8.64
C LEU A 74 1.50 12.56 -9.79
N ARG A 75 0.83 12.94 -10.87
CA ARG A 75 1.44 13.70 -11.98
C ARG A 75 2.03 15.02 -11.46
N GLU A 76 1.27 15.76 -10.65
CA GLU A 76 1.72 17.01 -10.05
C GLU A 76 2.92 16.80 -9.11
N LEU A 77 2.87 15.78 -8.24
CA LEU A 77 3.97 15.45 -7.34
C LEU A 77 5.26 15.14 -8.14
N ILE A 78 5.15 14.28 -9.18
CA ILE A 78 6.30 13.91 -10.01
C ILE A 78 6.85 15.14 -10.75
N ARG A 79 5.97 16.01 -11.27
CA ARG A 79 6.36 17.23 -11.96
C ARG A 79 7.12 18.20 -11.03
N HIS A 80 6.59 18.43 -9.83
CA HIS A 80 7.14 19.42 -8.90
C HIS A 80 8.39 18.92 -8.18
N ARG A 81 8.37 17.70 -7.68
CA ARG A 81 9.47 17.18 -6.85
C ARG A 81 10.63 16.65 -7.68
N PHE A 82 10.36 16.13 -8.87
CA PHE A 82 11.35 15.44 -9.68
C PHE A 82 11.60 16.10 -11.06
N SER A 83 11.01 17.25 -11.33
CA SER A 83 11.10 17.93 -12.63
C SER A 83 10.57 17.07 -13.79
N GLY A 84 9.61 16.19 -13.52
CA GLY A 84 8.99 15.30 -14.49
C GLY A 84 9.46 13.85 -14.41
N ALA A 85 8.88 13.02 -15.29
CA ALA A 85 9.09 11.57 -15.31
C ALA A 85 10.24 11.13 -16.22
N SER A 86 10.63 11.94 -17.20
CA SER A 86 11.64 11.60 -18.21
C SER A 86 12.98 11.19 -17.59
N GLY A 87 13.56 10.09 -18.09
CA GLY A 87 14.82 9.54 -17.63
C GLY A 87 14.81 8.91 -16.24
N ARG A 88 13.64 8.79 -15.60
CA ARG A 88 13.50 8.18 -14.27
C ARG A 88 13.04 6.73 -14.35
N VAL A 89 13.45 5.94 -13.38
CA VAL A 89 12.89 4.61 -13.15
C VAL A 89 11.82 4.72 -12.06
N ILE A 90 10.56 4.45 -12.42
CA ILE A 90 9.40 4.56 -11.54
C ILE A 90 8.75 3.19 -11.44
N SER A 91 8.65 2.66 -10.21
CA SER A 91 7.86 1.46 -9.97
C SER A 91 6.40 1.81 -9.72
N PHE A 92 5.53 1.26 -10.54
CA PHE A 92 4.10 1.20 -10.32
C PHE A 92 3.71 -0.14 -9.67
N TYR A 93 2.43 -0.39 -9.55
CA TYR A 93 1.87 -1.69 -9.20
C TYR A 93 0.77 -2.06 -10.20
N TRP A 94 0.51 -3.36 -10.38
CA TRP A 94 -0.66 -3.81 -11.13
C TRP A 94 -1.87 -3.84 -10.18
N PRO A 95 -2.97 -3.10 -10.47
CA PRO A 95 -4.07 -2.96 -9.53
C PRO A 95 -4.83 -4.27 -9.34
N ILE A 96 -5.07 -4.64 -8.08
CA ILE A 96 -5.84 -5.82 -7.69
C ILE A 96 -6.89 -5.46 -6.66
N LYS A 97 -7.96 -6.24 -6.57
CA LYS A 97 -8.94 -6.17 -5.47
C LYS A 97 -9.47 -4.74 -5.21
N GLY A 98 -9.76 -4.00 -6.28
CA GLY A 98 -10.32 -2.65 -6.21
C GLY A 98 -9.31 -1.56 -5.84
N GLU A 99 -8.01 -1.81 -5.96
CA GLU A 99 -6.98 -0.77 -5.85
C GLU A 99 -7.18 0.32 -6.91
N PRO A 100 -6.78 1.57 -6.62
CA PRO A 100 -6.80 2.64 -7.62
C PRO A 100 -6.05 2.23 -8.88
N ASP A 101 -6.71 2.38 -10.02
CA ASP A 101 -6.13 1.99 -11.31
C ASP A 101 -5.33 3.15 -11.92
N LEU A 102 -4.02 3.02 -11.90
CA LEU A 102 -3.09 4.00 -12.45
C LEU A 102 -2.46 3.56 -13.78
N ARG A 103 -3.00 2.53 -14.45
CA ARG A 103 -2.40 1.99 -15.67
C ARG A 103 -2.35 2.99 -16.83
N LEU A 104 -3.33 3.89 -16.94
CA LEU A 104 -3.31 4.97 -17.91
C LEU A 104 -2.16 5.96 -17.64
N LEU A 105 -1.96 6.36 -16.38
CA LEU A 105 -0.84 7.21 -15.99
C LEU A 105 0.51 6.49 -16.17
N MET A 106 0.57 5.20 -15.90
CA MET A 106 1.75 4.38 -16.14
C MET A 106 2.17 4.41 -17.61
N ALA A 107 1.23 4.25 -18.55
CA ALA A 107 1.47 4.35 -19.99
C ALA A 107 1.85 5.79 -20.40
N GLU A 108 1.20 6.81 -19.85
CA GLU A 108 1.53 8.22 -20.07
C GLU A 108 2.96 8.54 -19.65
N MET A 109 3.38 8.16 -18.44
CA MET A 109 4.74 8.41 -17.97
C MET A 109 5.79 7.65 -18.78
N HIS A 110 5.46 6.43 -19.24
CA HIS A 110 6.32 5.71 -20.19
C HIS A 110 6.50 6.51 -21.50
N ALA A 111 5.41 7.01 -22.07
CA ALA A 111 5.47 7.84 -23.29
C ALA A 111 6.24 9.15 -23.08
N GLN A 112 6.32 9.66 -21.85
CA GLN A 112 7.13 10.82 -21.46
C GLN A 112 8.62 10.47 -21.24
N GLY A 113 9.03 9.21 -21.45
CA GLY A 113 10.42 8.77 -21.35
C GLY A 113 10.83 8.23 -19.96
N ALA A 114 9.87 7.88 -19.09
CA ALA A 114 10.17 7.12 -17.88
C ALA A 114 10.38 5.64 -18.20
N ALA A 115 11.32 4.98 -17.51
CA ALA A 115 11.37 3.52 -17.44
C ALA A 115 10.42 3.05 -16.36
N ILE A 116 9.36 2.34 -16.75
CA ILE A 116 8.35 1.84 -15.82
C ILE A 116 8.71 0.43 -15.37
N ALA A 117 8.64 0.18 -14.07
CA ALA A 117 8.88 -1.13 -13.48
C ALA A 117 7.65 -1.63 -12.71
N LEU A 118 7.45 -2.95 -12.71
CA LEU A 118 6.43 -3.60 -11.87
C LEU A 118 7.11 -4.53 -10.86
N PRO A 119 6.62 -4.55 -9.60
CA PRO A 119 7.16 -5.41 -8.55
C PRO A 119 6.76 -6.86 -8.74
N ILE A 120 7.69 -7.77 -8.54
CA ILE A 120 7.50 -9.22 -8.66
C ILE A 120 7.99 -9.90 -7.38
N VAL A 121 7.24 -10.89 -6.94
CA VAL A 121 7.68 -11.82 -5.90
C VAL A 121 8.39 -12.98 -6.57
N GLU A 122 9.71 -12.96 -6.61
CA GLU A 122 10.50 -14.09 -7.09
C GLU A 122 10.80 -15.10 -5.98
N THR A 123 11.00 -14.59 -4.78
CA THR A 123 11.26 -15.40 -3.59
C THR A 123 10.29 -15.01 -2.48
N LYS A 124 9.62 -16.00 -1.89
CA LYS A 124 8.70 -15.77 -0.78
C LYS A 124 9.43 -15.14 0.41
N ALA A 125 8.79 -14.18 1.03
CA ALA A 125 9.29 -13.45 2.19
C ALA A 125 10.64 -12.71 1.98
N ALA A 126 11.09 -12.53 0.72
CA ALA A 126 12.24 -11.71 0.33
C ALA A 126 11.80 -10.31 -0.17
N PRO A 127 12.72 -9.37 -0.40
CA PRO A 127 12.45 -8.15 -1.14
C PRO A 127 11.86 -8.41 -2.52
N LEU A 128 11.08 -7.47 -3.04
CA LEU A 128 10.56 -7.51 -4.41
C LEU A 128 11.68 -7.25 -5.41
N VAL A 129 11.58 -7.90 -6.56
CA VAL A 129 12.35 -7.58 -7.76
C VAL A 129 11.48 -6.71 -8.66
N PHE A 130 12.08 -5.72 -9.30
CA PHE A 130 11.37 -4.84 -10.20
C PHE A 130 11.79 -5.11 -11.65
N ARG A 131 10.84 -5.38 -12.53
CA ARG A 131 11.11 -5.67 -13.95
C ARG A 131 10.46 -4.64 -14.86
N LEU A 132 11.17 -4.33 -15.94
CA LEU A 132 10.71 -3.40 -16.97
C LEU A 132 9.34 -3.80 -17.51
N TRP A 133 8.47 -2.81 -17.57
CA TRP A 133 7.18 -2.89 -18.23
C TRP A 133 7.08 -1.81 -19.33
N THR A 134 6.50 -2.19 -20.45
CA THR A 134 6.07 -1.29 -21.54
C THR A 134 4.64 -1.64 -21.94
N PRO A 135 3.91 -0.78 -22.67
CA PRO A 135 2.58 -1.09 -23.16
C PRO A 135 2.52 -2.40 -23.97
N GLU A 136 3.63 -2.80 -24.63
CA GLU A 136 3.75 -4.00 -25.46
C GLU A 136 4.15 -5.24 -24.64
N THR A 137 4.48 -5.08 -23.36
CA THR A 137 4.91 -6.20 -22.52
C THR A 137 3.82 -7.26 -22.40
N GLN A 138 4.12 -8.46 -22.86
CA GLN A 138 3.24 -9.63 -22.66
C GLN A 138 3.38 -10.11 -21.22
N LEU A 139 2.40 -9.74 -20.40
CA LEU A 139 2.39 -10.09 -18.98
C LEU A 139 2.08 -11.58 -18.78
N VAL A 140 2.77 -12.17 -17.80
CA VAL A 140 2.52 -13.54 -17.32
C VAL A 140 1.83 -13.52 -15.96
N ARG A 141 1.34 -14.67 -15.48
CA ARG A 141 0.74 -14.78 -14.14
C ARG A 141 1.83 -15.07 -13.11
N GLY A 142 2.02 -14.11 -12.22
CA GLY A 142 2.89 -14.24 -11.04
C GLY A 142 2.14 -14.73 -9.80
N ASP A 143 2.74 -14.55 -8.64
CA ASP A 143 2.13 -14.88 -7.34
C ASP A 143 0.77 -14.20 -7.20
N TRP A 144 -0.16 -14.88 -6.50
CA TRP A 144 -1.57 -14.46 -6.35
C TRP A 144 -2.31 -14.16 -7.65
N ASN A 145 -1.84 -14.74 -8.76
CA ASN A 145 -2.41 -14.54 -10.09
C ASN A 145 -2.35 -13.08 -10.59
N ILE A 146 -1.39 -12.30 -10.09
CA ILE A 146 -1.16 -10.92 -10.50
C ILE A 146 -0.43 -10.91 -11.85
N PRO A 147 -0.89 -10.11 -12.84
CA PRO A 147 -0.13 -9.90 -14.07
C PRO A 147 1.20 -9.20 -13.79
N VAL A 148 2.30 -9.80 -14.23
CA VAL A 148 3.66 -9.30 -14.05
C VAL A 148 4.48 -9.44 -15.34
N PRO A 149 5.52 -8.62 -15.55
CA PRO A 149 6.48 -8.84 -16.63
C PRO A 149 7.13 -10.22 -16.54
N PRO A 150 7.43 -10.87 -17.68
CA PRO A 150 8.07 -12.18 -17.69
C PRO A 150 9.51 -12.12 -17.11
N PRO A 151 10.09 -13.25 -16.69
CA PRO A 151 11.46 -13.30 -16.19
C PRO A 151 12.53 -12.80 -17.18
N SER A 152 12.23 -12.81 -18.48
CA SER A 152 13.08 -12.26 -19.53
C SER A 152 13.09 -10.73 -19.59
N SER A 153 12.15 -10.04 -18.94
CA SER A 153 12.17 -8.58 -18.87
C SER A 153 13.34 -8.10 -18.01
N PRO A 154 14.05 -7.04 -18.43
CA PRO A 154 15.16 -6.48 -17.67
C PRO A 154 14.77 -6.11 -16.24
N GLU A 155 15.67 -6.37 -15.28
CA GLU A 155 15.55 -5.87 -13.93
C GLU A 155 15.92 -4.40 -13.87
N LEU A 156 15.20 -3.63 -13.05
CA LEU A 156 15.40 -2.21 -12.85
C LEU A 156 15.50 -1.90 -11.36
N ILE A 157 16.26 -0.86 -11.03
CA ILE A 157 16.30 -0.29 -9.68
C ILE A 157 15.53 1.02 -9.69
N PRO A 158 14.29 1.07 -9.17
CA PRO A 158 13.50 2.28 -9.19
C PRO A 158 14.01 3.32 -8.18
N GLY A 159 14.09 4.57 -8.64
CA GLY A 159 14.31 5.72 -7.76
C GLY A 159 13.02 6.23 -7.10
N ILE A 160 11.87 5.86 -7.67
CA ILE A 160 10.54 6.19 -7.13
C ILE A 160 9.71 4.90 -7.07
N VAL A 161 9.11 4.61 -5.91
CA VAL A 161 8.33 3.39 -5.69
C VAL A 161 6.93 3.73 -5.22
N LEU A 162 5.91 3.34 -6.00
CA LEU A 162 4.52 3.42 -5.60
C LEU A 162 4.12 2.17 -4.81
N THR A 163 3.55 2.37 -3.64
CA THR A 163 3.09 1.28 -2.76
C THR A 163 1.57 1.33 -2.60
N PRO A 164 0.84 0.29 -3.04
CA PRO A 164 -0.60 0.25 -2.81
C PRO A 164 -0.91 0.03 -1.33
N LEU A 165 -1.89 0.80 -0.80
CA LEU A 165 -2.28 0.76 0.60
C LEU A 165 -3.62 0.07 0.77
N VAL A 166 -3.78 -0.68 1.86
CA VAL A 166 -5.09 -1.10 2.38
C VAL A 166 -5.64 -0.03 3.33
N GLY A 167 -4.77 0.56 4.15
CA GLY A 167 -5.04 1.67 5.03
C GLY A 167 -3.76 2.46 5.31
N TRP A 168 -3.90 3.64 5.91
CA TRP A 168 -2.78 4.53 6.21
C TRP A 168 -3.02 5.31 7.49
N ALA A 169 -1.95 5.78 8.11
CA ALA A 169 -1.96 6.61 9.32
C ALA A 169 -0.91 7.72 9.21
N ALA A 170 -0.97 8.65 10.14
CA ALA A 170 0.01 9.72 10.26
C ALA A 170 1.45 9.20 10.32
N GLY A 171 2.42 10.06 9.96
CA GLY A 171 3.84 9.71 9.96
C GLY A 171 4.29 8.81 8.80
N GLY A 172 3.49 8.70 7.73
CA GLY A 172 3.86 7.89 6.55
C GLY A 172 3.64 6.39 6.73
N PHE A 173 2.98 5.96 7.80
CA PHE A 173 2.76 4.55 8.08
C PHE A 173 1.59 3.97 7.29
N ARG A 174 1.76 2.74 6.81
CA ARG A 174 0.77 2.05 6.00
C ARG A 174 0.38 0.69 6.54
N LEU A 175 -0.87 0.33 6.31
CA LEU A 175 -1.38 -1.02 6.45
C LEU A 175 -1.42 -1.66 5.06
N GLY A 176 -0.44 -2.53 4.76
CA GLY A 176 -0.40 -3.32 3.53
C GLY A 176 -1.18 -4.63 3.66
N TYR A 177 -1.02 -5.55 2.71
CA TYR A 177 -1.71 -6.86 2.69
C TYR A 177 -1.21 -7.86 3.74
N GLY A 178 -0.15 -7.55 4.47
CA GLY A 178 0.38 -8.37 5.56
C GLY A 178 1.57 -9.25 5.18
N GLY A 179 2.00 -9.25 3.93
CA GLY A 179 3.19 -9.98 3.49
C GLY A 179 4.52 -9.28 3.81
N GLY A 180 4.51 -7.99 4.16
CA GLY A 180 5.70 -7.19 4.48
C GLY A 180 6.68 -7.01 3.32
N TYR A 181 6.25 -7.24 2.08
CA TYR A 181 7.14 -7.18 0.92
C TYR A 181 7.75 -5.81 0.71
N PHE A 182 6.91 -4.76 0.72
CA PHE A 182 7.42 -3.39 0.55
C PHE A 182 8.32 -2.94 1.71
N ASP A 183 8.03 -3.36 2.95
CA ASP A 183 8.89 -3.03 4.09
C ASP A 183 10.30 -3.63 3.90
N ARG A 184 10.37 -4.92 3.57
CA ARG A 184 11.64 -5.59 3.27
C ARG A 184 12.35 -4.97 2.08
N THR A 185 11.61 -4.62 1.04
CA THR A 185 12.18 -4.00 -0.17
C THR A 185 12.79 -2.64 0.14
N LEU A 186 12.03 -1.75 0.80
CA LEU A 186 12.51 -0.41 1.16
C LEU A 186 13.67 -0.45 2.17
N ALA A 187 13.71 -1.46 3.05
CA ALA A 187 14.82 -1.66 3.98
C ALA A 187 16.09 -2.15 3.29
N ALA A 188 15.97 -2.92 2.20
CA ALA A 188 17.10 -3.51 1.48
C ALA A 188 17.69 -2.60 0.40
N MET A 189 16.94 -1.61 -0.08
CA MET A 189 17.40 -0.74 -1.18
C MET A 189 18.35 0.36 -0.68
N SER A 190 19.50 0.49 -1.35
CA SER A 190 20.49 1.56 -1.12
C SER A 190 21.02 2.07 -2.47
N PRO A 191 20.84 3.37 -2.83
CA PRO A 191 20.09 4.37 -2.05
C PRO A 191 18.61 4.00 -1.92
N ARG A 192 17.98 4.43 -0.82
CA ARG A 192 16.56 4.22 -0.60
C ARG A 192 15.76 5.04 -1.65
N PRO A 193 14.79 4.43 -2.36
CA PRO A 193 13.94 5.15 -3.29
C PRO A 193 12.96 6.08 -2.56
N TYR A 194 12.50 7.11 -3.26
CA TYR A 194 11.38 7.90 -2.79
C TYR A 194 10.11 7.07 -2.87
N SER A 195 9.48 6.84 -1.74
CA SER A 195 8.36 5.90 -1.60
C SER A 195 7.03 6.64 -1.43
N ILE A 196 6.06 6.36 -2.32
CA ILE A 196 4.75 7.02 -2.35
C ILE A 196 3.66 5.97 -2.08
N GLY A 197 2.89 6.19 -1.02
CA GLY A 197 1.69 5.40 -0.73
C GLY A 197 0.51 5.85 -1.58
N ILE A 198 -0.19 4.91 -2.19
CA ILE A 198 -1.40 5.16 -2.97
C ILE A 198 -2.57 4.48 -2.28
N GLY A 199 -3.48 5.26 -1.75
CA GLY A 199 -4.61 4.77 -0.96
C GLY A 199 -5.89 5.56 -1.16
N LEU A 200 -6.93 5.20 -0.40
CA LEU A 200 -8.19 5.92 -0.35
C LEU A 200 -8.20 6.87 0.84
N GLU A 201 -8.84 8.00 0.71
CA GLU A 201 -9.07 8.93 1.83
C GLU A 201 -9.83 8.23 2.96
N SER A 202 -10.87 7.49 2.62
CA SER A 202 -11.68 6.72 3.56
C SER A 202 -10.92 5.62 4.31
N ALA A 203 -9.71 5.29 3.90
CA ALA A 203 -8.87 4.26 4.52
C ALA A 203 -7.89 4.82 5.56
N GLN A 204 -8.06 6.07 5.98
CA GLN A 204 -7.31 6.65 7.08
C GLN A 204 -7.63 5.94 8.40
N LEU A 205 -6.59 5.67 9.16
CA LEU A 205 -6.67 5.07 10.50
C LEU A 205 -6.01 6.01 11.52
N PRO A 206 -6.50 6.07 12.76
CA PRO A 206 -5.84 6.83 13.82
C PRO A 206 -4.40 6.36 14.06
N SER A 207 -4.16 5.06 13.96
CA SER A 207 -2.84 4.43 14.04
C SER A 207 -2.88 3.08 13.33
N ILE A 208 -1.73 2.61 12.87
CA ILE A 208 -1.53 1.20 12.51
C ILE A 208 -0.83 0.44 13.62
N PHE A 209 -0.52 1.07 14.75
CA PHE A 209 0.36 0.58 15.80
C PHE A 209 1.71 0.13 15.22
N PRO A 210 2.56 1.09 14.74
CA PRO A 210 3.79 0.78 14.03
C PRO A 210 4.67 -0.20 14.78
N GLN A 211 5.28 -1.14 14.06
CA GLN A 211 6.22 -2.12 14.59
C GLN A 211 7.64 -1.77 14.10
N PRO A 212 8.69 -2.25 14.75
CA PRO A 212 10.08 -1.91 14.38
C PRO A 212 10.46 -2.19 12.93
N HIS A 213 9.76 -3.11 12.27
CA HIS A 213 9.99 -3.48 10.87
C HIS A 213 9.14 -2.69 9.87
N ASP A 214 8.20 -1.86 10.34
CA ASP A 214 7.40 -1.02 9.44
C ASP A 214 8.23 0.18 8.97
N ILE A 215 8.40 0.32 7.67
CA ILE A 215 9.17 1.41 7.07
C ILE A 215 8.20 2.54 6.68
N PRO A 216 8.30 3.74 7.27
CA PRO A 216 7.44 4.86 6.90
C PRO A 216 7.74 5.29 5.45
N LEU A 217 6.70 5.69 4.73
CA LEU A 217 6.78 6.22 3.38
C LEU A 217 7.21 7.69 3.39
N ASP A 218 7.66 8.18 2.23
CA ASP A 218 8.06 9.58 2.07
C ASP A 218 6.86 10.46 1.71
N ALA A 219 5.83 9.90 1.06
CA ALA A 219 4.54 10.56 0.83
C ALA A 219 3.37 9.58 0.85
N ILE A 220 2.16 10.08 1.13
CA ILE A 220 0.90 9.37 0.95
C ILE A 220 -0.05 10.24 0.12
N LEU A 221 -0.55 9.69 -0.97
CA LEU A 221 -1.56 10.29 -1.84
C LEU A 221 -2.88 9.54 -1.73
N THR A 222 -3.95 10.31 -1.71
CA THR A 222 -5.33 9.84 -1.86
C THR A 222 -6.03 10.61 -2.98
N GLU A 223 -7.27 10.26 -3.30
CA GLU A 223 -8.10 11.02 -4.24
C GLU A 223 -8.42 12.45 -3.77
N ALA A 224 -8.14 12.76 -2.53
CA ALA A 224 -8.32 14.09 -1.95
C ALA A 224 -6.99 14.89 -1.85
N GLY A 225 -5.89 14.34 -2.38
CA GLY A 225 -4.57 14.99 -2.45
C GLY A 225 -3.48 14.32 -1.63
N GLU A 226 -2.39 15.05 -1.42
CA GLU A 226 -1.29 14.63 -0.56
C GLU A 226 -1.71 14.73 0.91
N ARG A 227 -1.63 13.61 1.64
CA ARG A 227 -2.01 13.48 3.05
C ARG A 227 -0.83 13.43 3.99
N TYR A 228 0.31 13.09 3.45
CA TYR A 228 1.56 13.08 4.17
C TYR A 228 2.71 13.34 3.19
N ALA A 229 3.62 14.20 3.59
CA ALA A 229 4.94 14.37 2.99
C ALA A 229 5.98 14.44 4.11
N LYS A 230 7.04 13.66 3.96
CA LYS A 230 8.17 13.71 4.88
C LYS A 230 8.96 15.01 4.65
N GLU A 231 9.21 15.75 5.72
CA GLU A 231 10.03 16.95 5.65
C GLU A 231 11.46 16.62 5.19
N GLY A 232 11.96 17.38 4.22
CA GLY A 232 13.35 17.24 3.73
C GLY A 232 13.65 15.99 2.87
N ALA A 233 12.61 15.28 2.41
CA ALA A 233 12.78 14.12 1.52
C ALA A 233 12.72 14.52 0.02
#